data_875677c2e1ab48f06744c883af91cbba
#
_entry.id   875677c2e1ab48f06744c883af91cbba
#
_cell.length_a   1.000
_cell.length_b   1.000
_cell.length_c   1.000
_cell.angle_alpha   90.00
_cell.angle_beta   90.00
_cell.angle_gamma   90.00
#
_symmetry.space_group_name_H-M   'P 1'
#
loop_
_entity.id
_entity.type
_entity.pdbx_description
1 polymer ?
#
loop_
_entity_poly.entity_id
_entity_poly.type
_entity_poly.pdbx_seq_one_letter_code
_entity_poly.pdbx_strand_id
1 'polypeptide(L)'
;GDYLSAGLRERASELASLELGPVTEIEQTRKLSAEIDQDRFTRIDRAMAEEADARFLDLRHEPAASRRQFERTLRLRRLAKLEKMGLATEHAPAVWELSKDMEPALRELGERGDIIRTMQKALGPQGGERDPMSFQIHDGAPETPIVGCVVDKHLSDELGENLTVVVDGIDGRAHHIAGIAPERLEDARIGSVVQIGPAEVTARPSDRSITAIAEDGIYRPSRHLEQAKFEG
;
A
#
# COMPACT_ATOMS: atom_id res chain seq x y z
N GLY A 1 -9.91 -19.87 -46.77
CA GLY A 1 -9.61 -18.97 -45.61
C GLY A 1 -10.77 -18.87 -44.63
N ASP A 2 -12.03 -19.03 -45.08
CA ASP A 2 -13.23 -18.72 -44.24
C ASP A 2 -13.62 -19.83 -43.26
N TYR A 3 -13.27 -21.08 -43.53
CA TYR A 3 -13.60 -22.19 -42.64
C TYR A 3 -12.84 -22.18 -41.32
N LEU A 4 -11.58 -21.75 -41.34
CA LEU A 4 -10.76 -21.63 -40.12
C LEU A 4 -11.22 -20.44 -39.26
N SER A 5 -11.72 -19.36 -39.88
CA SER A 5 -12.22 -18.22 -39.15
C SER A 5 -13.58 -18.47 -38.50
N ALA A 6 -14.43 -19.28 -39.11
CA ALA A 6 -15.72 -19.68 -38.53
C ALA A 6 -15.52 -20.58 -37.29
N GLY A 7 -14.67 -21.61 -37.39
CA GLY A 7 -14.37 -22.49 -36.26
C GLY A 7 -13.69 -21.78 -35.08
N LEU A 8 -12.85 -20.78 -35.34
CA LEU A 8 -12.24 -19.95 -34.30
C LEU A 8 -13.25 -19.04 -33.61
N ARG A 9 -14.23 -18.47 -34.36
CA ARG A 9 -15.31 -17.65 -33.79
C ARG A 9 -16.27 -18.48 -32.96
N GLU A 10 -16.63 -19.67 -33.41
CA GLU A 10 -17.48 -20.60 -32.68
C GLU A 10 -16.83 -21.07 -31.39
N ARG A 11 -15.53 -21.40 -31.43
CA ARG A 11 -14.75 -21.74 -30.25
C ARG A 11 -14.57 -20.56 -29.28
N ALA A 12 -14.36 -19.35 -29.82
CA ALA A 12 -14.28 -18.13 -29.00
C ALA A 12 -15.63 -17.82 -28.35
N SER A 13 -16.76 -18.08 -29.04
CA SER A 13 -18.12 -17.92 -28.49
C SER A 13 -18.41 -18.97 -27.42
N GLU A 14 -18.02 -20.24 -27.63
CA GLU A 14 -18.10 -21.30 -26.61
C GLU A 14 -17.26 -20.93 -25.37
N LEU A 15 -16.03 -20.46 -25.55
CA LEU A 15 -15.16 -20.05 -24.45
C LEU A 15 -15.69 -18.83 -23.72
N ALA A 16 -16.33 -17.90 -24.42
CA ALA A 16 -17.03 -16.77 -23.82
C ALA A 16 -18.28 -17.17 -23.06
N SER A 17 -19.04 -18.17 -23.56
CA SER A 17 -20.25 -18.70 -22.89
C SER A 17 -19.91 -19.53 -21.63
N LEU A 18 -18.70 -20.08 -21.55
CA LEU A 18 -18.17 -20.77 -20.36
C LEU A 18 -17.59 -19.80 -19.32
N GLU A 19 -17.71 -18.49 -19.55
CA GLU A 19 -17.17 -17.40 -18.74
C GLU A 19 -15.65 -17.45 -18.46
N LEU A 20 -14.97 -18.57 -18.75
CA LEU A 20 -13.54 -18.77 -18.44
C LEU A 20 -12.87 -19.66 -19.48
N GLY A 21 -12.08 -19.08 -20.38
CA GLY A 21 -11.12 -19.84 -21.17
C GLY A 21 -10.00 -20.43 -20.28
N PRO A 22 -9.29 -21.48 -20.71
CA PRO A 22 -8.23 -22.14 -19.94
C PRO A 22 -7.16 -21.18 -19.41
N VAL A 23 -6.81 -20.16 -20.19
CA VAL A 23 -5.85 -19.11 -19.79
C VAL A 23 -6.41 -18.22 -18.67
N THR A 24 -7.68 -17.87 -18.76
CA THR A 24 -8.36 -17.05 -17.75
C THR A 24 -8.51 -17.82 -16.42
N GLU A 25 -8.73 -19.13 -16.48
CA GLU A 25 -8.81 -19.99 -15.30
C GLU A 25 -7.44 -20.11 -14.59
N ILE A 26 -6.36 -20.28 -15.36
CA ILE A 26 -4.99 -20.29 -14.82
C ILE A 26 -4.64 -18.94 -14.19
N GLU A 27 -4.98 -17.83 -14.83
CA GLU A 27 -4.75 -16.48 -14.30
C GLU A 27 -5.55 -16.22 -13.02
N GLN A 28 -6.80 -16.64 -12.96
CA GLN A 28 -7.62 -16.52 -11.75
C GLN A 28 -7.06 -17.37 -10.61
N THR A 29 -6.66 -18.61 -10.89
CA THR A 29 -6.02 -19.49 -9.91
C THR A 29 -4.73 -18.85 -9.37
N ARG A 30 -3.92 -18.27 -10.25
CA ARG A 30 -2.68 -17.56 -9.86
C ARG A 30 -2.97 -16.34 -9.00
N LYS A 31 -3.97 -15.53 -9.35
CA LYS A 31 -4.41 -14.35 -8.58
C LYS A 31 -4.93 -14.76 -7.21
N LEU A 32 -5.79 -15.77 -7.12
CA LEU A 32 -6.31 -16.28 -5.85
C LEU A 32 -5.19 -16.85 -4.96
N SER A 33 -4.25 -17.59 -5.53
CA SER A 33 -3.10 -18.11 -4.79
C SER A 33 -2.22 -16.99 -4.24
N ALA A 34 -2.06 -15.88 -4.99
CA ALA A 34 -1.32 -14.72 -4.53
C ALA A 34 -2.02 -13.95 -3.39
N GLU A 35 -3.34 -14.08 -3.25
CA GLU A 35 -4.10 -13.44 -2.15
C GLU A 35 -3.84 -14.10 -0.79
N ILE A 36 -3.42 -15.36 -0.75
CA ILE A 36 -3.19 -16.10 0.52
C ILE A 36 -2.17 -15.38 1.42
N ASP A 37 -1.09 -14.88 0.83
CA ASP A 37 0.04 -14.31 1.55
C ASP A 37 -0.05 -12.79 1.72
N GLN A 38 -1.13 -12.16 1.23
CA GLN A 38 -1.30 -10.71 1.37
C GLN A 38 -1.71 -10.31 2.79
N ASP A 39 -1.11 -9.23 3.31
CA ASP A 39 -1.46 -8.61 4.59
C ASP A 39 -2.53 -7.53 4.37
N ARG A 40 -3.65 -7.95 3.77
CA ARG A 40 -4.82 -7.09 3.50
C ARG A 40 -6.07 -7.92 3.40
N PHE A 41 -7.24 -7.25 3.48
CA PHE A 41 -8.53 -7.89 3.24
C PHE A 41 -8.68 -8.28 1.77
N THR A 42 -8.86 -9.58 1.51
CA THR A 42 -8.89 -10.16 0.17
C THR A 42 -10.29 -10.66 -0.19
N ARG A 43 -10.45 -11.12 -1.45
CA ARG A 43 -11.70 -11.77 -1.88
C ARG A 43 -11.94 -13.10 -1.16
N ILE A 44 -10.85 -13.82 -0.81
CA ILE A 44 -10.96 -15.06 -0.04
C ILE A 44 -11.53 -14.78 1.35
N ASP A 45 -11.06 -13.72 2.02
CA ASP A 45 -11.53 -13.31 3.35
C ASP A 45 -13.01 -12.93 3.32
N ARG A 46 -13.43 -12.16 2.29
CA ARG A 46 -14.83 -11.78 2.09
C ARG A 46 -15.72 -13.00 1.92
N ALA A 47 -15.33 -13.94 1.03
CA ALA A 47 -16.11 -15.16 0.80
C ALA A 47 -16.23 -16.02 2.06
N MET A 48 -15.17 -16.10 2.88
CA MET A 48 -15.19 -16.80 4.15
C MET A 48 -16.09 -16.09 5.18
N ALA A 49 -16.04 -14.78 5.25
CA ALA A 49 -16.88 -13.99 6.17
C ALA A 49 -18.38 -14.09 5.79
N GLU A 50 -18.70 -14.09 4.50
CA GLU A 50 -20.08 -14.23 3.99
C GLU A 50 -20.65 -15.65 4.23
N GLU A 51 -19.80 -16.69 4.21
CA GLU A 51 -20.22 -18.09 4.42
C GLU A 51 -20.29 -18.46 5.91
N ALA A 52 -19.54 -17.75 6.77
CA ALA A 52 -19.47 -18.06 8.18
C ALA A 52 -20.80 -17.82 8.90
N ASP A 53 -21.28 -18.83 9.66
CA ASP A 53 -22.41 -18.68 10.57
C ASP A 53 -21.92 -18.21 11.96
N ALA A 54 -22.42 -17.06 12.41
CA ALA A 54 -21.99 -16.43 13.66
C ALA A 54 -20.45 -16.39 13.84
N ARG A 55 -19.71 -16.15 12.75
CA ARG A 55 -18.24 -16.17 12.61
C ARG A 55 -17.59 -17.55 12.56
N PHE A 56 -18.35 -18.62 12.68
CA PHE A 56 -17.82 -19.98 12.55
C PHE A 56 -17.89 -20.47 11.10
N LEU A 57 -16.78 -21.01 10.62
CA LEU A 57 -16.62 -21.58 9.29
C LEU A 57 -16.28 -23.07 9.41
N ASP A 58 -17.19 -23.94 8.93
CA ASP A 58 -17.00 -25.38 8.95
C ASP A 58 -16.58 -25.90 7.57
N LEU A 59 -15.32 -26.24 7.44
CA LEU A 59 -14.72 -26.77 6.21
C LEU A 59 -14.46 -28.28 6.26
N ARG A 60 -15.10 -29.01 7.17
CA ARG A 60 -14.91 -30.48 7.30
C ARG A 60 -15.44 -31.25 6.09
N HIS A 61 -16.51 -30.73 5.48
CA HIS A 61 -17.09 -31.38 4.31
C HIS A 61 -16.17 -31.23 3.09
N GLU A 62 -15.72 -32.37 2.55
CA GLU A 62 -14.85 -32.39 1.38
C GLU A 62 -15.70 -32.35 0.09
N PRO A 63 -15.55 -31.28 -0.72
CA PRO A 63 -16.36 -31.19 -1.93
C PRO A 63 -15.89 -32.18 -3.00
N ALA A 64 -16.82 -32.79 -3.72
CA ALA A 64 -16.52 -33.76 -4.77
C ALA A 64 -15.92 -33.13 -6.04
N ALA A 65 -16.19 -31.84 -6.31
CA ALA A 65 -15.70 -31.16 -7.49
C ALA A 65 -14.27 -30.62 -7.28
N SER A 66 -13.35 -30.90 -8.20
CA SER A 66 -11.93 -30.50 -8.13
C SER A 66 -11.72 -29.00 -7.89
N ARG A 67 -12.54 -28.15 -8.51
CA ARG A 67 -12.50 -26.70 -8.30
C ARG A 67 -12.80 -26.32 -6.85
N ARG A 68 -13.83 -26.91 -6.26
CA ARG A 68 -14.20 -26.65 -4.85
C ARG A 68 -13.16 -27.21 -3.88
N GLN A 69 -12.49 -28.31 -4.20
CA GLN A 69 -11.37 -28.83 -3.42
C GLN A 69 -10.20 -27.85 -3.44
N PHE A 70 -9.90 -27.26 -4.58
CA PHE A 70 -8.88 -26.24 -4.70
C PHE A 70 -9.23 -24.99 -3.87
N GLU A 71 -10.46 -24.47 -4.00
CA GLU A 71 -10.94 -23.33 -3.20
C GLU A 71 -10.86 -23.61 -1.69
N ARG A 72 -11.26 -24.80 -1.26
CA ARG A 72 -11.12 -25.24 0.14
C ARG A 72 -9.65 -25.22 0.59
N THR A 73 -8.74 -25.70 -0.23
CA THR A 73 -7.30 -25.67 0.07
C THR A 73 -6.77 -24.25 0.23
N LEU A 74 -7.19 -23.31 -0.63
CA LEU A 74 -6.83 -21.90 -0.52
C LEU A 74 -7.35 -21.29 0.79
N ARG A 75 -8.61 -21.58 1.14
CA ARG A 75 -9.23 -21.10 2.40
C ARG A 75 -8.49 -21.62 3.63
N LEU A 76 -8.17 -22.91 3.69
CA LEU A 76 -7.41 -23.50 4.80
C LEU A 76 -6.02 -22.87 4.93
N ARG A 77 -5.32 -22.65 3.83
CA ARG A 77 -4.02 -21.96 3.84
C ARG A 77 -4.14 -20.51 4.31
N ARG A 78 -5.18 -19.80 3.85
CA ARG A 78 -5.45 -18.42 4.28
C ARG A 78 -5.79 -18.37 5.77
N LEU A 79 -6.64 -19.27 6.28
CA LEU A 79 -7.00 -19.38 7.68
C LEU A 79 -5.78 -19.65 8.57
N ALA A 80 -4.88 -20.53 8.15
CA ALA A 80 -3.61 -20.76 8.87
C ALA A 80 -2.71 -19.51 8.92
N LYS A 81 -2.76 -18.64 7.91
CA LYS A 81 -2.11 -17.32 7.96
C LYS A 81 -2.83 -16.38 8.92
N LEU A 82 -4.15 -16.29 8.85
CA LEU A 82 -4.96 -15.44 9.73
C LEU A 82 -4.80 -15.84 11.19
N GLU A 83 -4.65 -17.14 11.49
CA GLU A 83 -4.36 -17.64 12.84
C GLU A 83 -3.03 -17.11 13.37
N LYS A 84 -1.97 -17.13 12.57
CA LYS A 84 -0.66 -16.54 12.92
C LYS A 84 -0.75 -15.05 13.19
N MET A 85 -1.71 -14.37 12.59
CA MET A 85 -1.99 -12.94 12.80
C MET A 85 -2.95 -12.70 13.98
N GLY A 86 -3.48 -13.75 14.61
CA GLY A 86 -4.48 -13.66 15.69
C GLY A 86 -5.89 -13.26 15.18
N LEU A 87 -6.15 -13.41 13.88
CA LEU A 87 -7.42 -13.02 13.24
C LEU A 87 -8.36 -14.21 12.95
N ALA A 88 -7.92 -15.42 13.22
CA ALA A 88 -8.73 -16.64 13.21
C ALA A 88 -8.23 -17.61 14.27
N THR A 89 -9.08 -18.55 14.70
CA THR A 89 -8.73 -19.62 15.67
C THR A 89 -9.33 -20.93 15.19
N GLU A 90 -8.52 -22.00 15.15
CA GLU A 90 -8.99 -23.34 14.86
C GLU A 90 -9.50 -24.00 16.14
N HIS A 91 -10.80 -24.32 16.22
CA HIS A 91 -11.44 -25.00 17.36
C HIS A 91 -11.42 -26.52 17.25
N ALA A 92 -11.49 -27.02 16.02
CA ALA A 92 -11.38 -28.43 15.68
C ALA A 92 -10.84 -28.55 14.25
N PRO A 93 -10.34 -29.70 13.79
CA PRO A 93 -9.82 -29.86 12.44
C PRO A 93 -10.78 -29.34 11.39
N ALA A 94 -10.36 -28.30 10.65
CA ALA A 94 -11.12 -27.59 9.63
C ALA A 94 -12.41 -26.88 10.13
N VAL A 95 -12.50 -26.56 11.44
CA VAL A 95 -13.56 -25.73 12.04
C VAL A 95 -12.91 -24.49 12.64
N TRP A 96 -13.24 -23.35 12.11
CA TRP A 96 -12.56 -22.08 12.41
C TRP A 96 -13.52 -21.04 12.95
N GLU A 97 -13.05 -20.22 13.88
CA GLU A 97 -13.73 -18.98 14.28
C GLU A 97 -12.94 -17.80 13.73
N LEU A 98 -13.61 -16.91 12.99
CA LEU A 98 -13.06 -15.66 12.49
C LEU A 98 -13.16 -14.59 13.58
N SER A 99 -12.09 -13.84 13.81
CA SER A 99 -12.13 -12.68 14.71
C SER A 99 -13.14 -11.64 14.23
N LYS A 100 -13.85 -11.01 15.16
CA LYS A 100 -14.72 -9.88 14.85
C LYS A 100 -13.95 -8.70 14.23
N ASP A 101 -12.67 -8.60 14.54
CA ASP A 101 -11.79 -7.52 14.09
C ASP A 101 -10.99 -7.92 12.82
N MET A 102 -11.25 -9.10 12.22
CA MET A 102 -10.51 -9.59 11.06
C MET A 102 -10.57 -8.61 9.87
N GLU A 103 -11.76 -8.18 9.48
CA GLU A 103 -11.93 -7.28 8.34
C GLU A 103 -11.31 -5.90 8.59
N PRO A 104 -11.63 -5.17 9.69
CA PRO A 104 -11.03 -3.86 9.94
C PRO A 104 -9.51 -3.94 10.06
N ALA A 105 -8.95 -4.92 10.76
CA ALA A 105 -7.51 -5.08 10.90
C ALA A 105 -6.81 -5.34 9.55
N LEU A 106 -7.39 -6.19 8.70
CA LEU A 106 -6.82 -6.46 7.37
C LEU A 106 -6.96 -5.27 6.41
N ARG A 107 -8.01 -4.46 6.54
CA ARG A 107 -8.14 -3.21 5.77
C ARG A 107 -7.08 -2.20 6.18
N GLU A 108 -6.90 -1.97 7.48
CA GLU A 108 -5.88 -1.08 8.02
C GLU A 108 -4.46 -1.52 7.58
N LEU A 109 -4.14 -2.81 7.68
CA LEU A 109 -2.87 -3.34 7.20
C LEU A 109 -2.68 -3.12 5.68
N GLY A 110 -3.75 -3.28 4.90
CA GLY A 110 -3.75 -3.05 3.46
C GLY A 110 -3.46 -1.59 3.13
N GLU A 111 -4.15 -0.65 3.77
CA GLU A 111 -3.96 0.80 3.60
C GLU A 111 -2.55 1.22 3.99
N ARG A 112 -2.07 0.76 5.13
CA ARG A 112 -0.69 1.00 5.57
C ARG A 112 0.33 0.49 4.54
N GLY A 113 0.12 -0.70 4.00
CA GLY A 113 0.98 -1.28 2.96
C GLY A 113 0.96 -0.48 1.66
N ASP A 114 -0.18 0.08 1.28
CA ASP A 114 -0.31 0.93 0.09
C ASP A 114 0.41 2.27 0.28
N ILE A 115 0.28 2.89 1.46
CA ILE A 115 1.00 4.12 1.83
C ILE A 115 2.51 3.89 1.78
N ILE A 116 3.01 2.81 2.39
CA ILE A 116 4.44 2.47 2.38
C ILE A 116 4.95 2.30 0.95
N ARG A 117 4.21 1.63 0.06
CA ARG A 117 4.59 1.50 -1.36
C ARG A 117 4.64 2.84 -2.09
N THR A 118 3.74 3.76 -1.75
CA THR A 118 3.77 5.13 -2.30
C THR A 118 5.01 5.87 -1.83
N MET A 119 5.33 5.80 -0.53
CA MET A 119 6.55 6.38 0.02
C MET A 119 7.82 5.80 -0.62
N GLN A 120 7.88 4.48 -0.81
CA GLN A 120 9.00 3.82 -1.50
C GLN A 120 9.20 4.34 -2.92
N LYS A 121 8.11 4.55 -3.67
CA LYS A 121 8.17 5.14 -5.01
C LYS A 121 8.68 6.59 -4.98
N ALA A 122 8.20 7.39 -4.05
CA ALA A 122 8.60 8.79 -3.89
C ALA A 122 10.10 8.93 -3.56
N LEU A 123 10.64 8.02 -2.75
CA LEU A 123 12.05 7.94 -2.40
C LEU A 123 12.95 7.37 -3.52
N GLY A 124 12.35 6.85 -4.59
CA GLY A 124 13.08 6.23 -5.71
C GLY A 124 13.85 4.97 -5.31
N PRO A 125 15.06 4.73 -5.90
CA PRO A 125 15.82 3.50 -5.65
C PRO A 125 16.12 3.25 -4.18
N GLN A 126 16.37 4.30 -3.40
CA GLN A 126 16.67 4.21 -1.97
C GLN A 126 15.45 3.74 -1.13
N GLY A 127 14.23 3.98 -1.62
CA GLY A 127 13.01 3.59 -0.91
C GLY A 127 12.85 2.08 -0.79
N GLY A 128 13.22 1.32 -1.83
CA GLY A 128 13.13 -0.14 -1.84
C GLY A 128 14.15 -0.86 -0.95
N GLU A 129 15.25 -0.20 -0.60
CA GLU A 129 16.33 -0.73 0.23
C GLU A 129 16.17 -0.43 1.73
N ARG A 130 15.20 0.44 2.08
CA ARG A 130 14.97 0.83 3.48
C ARG A 130 14.26 -0.26 4.26
N ASP A 131 14.62 -0.36 5.55
CA ASP A 131 13.92 -1.20 6.50
C ASP A 131 12.42 -0.81 6.56
N PRO A 132 11.48 -1.77 6.47
CA PRO A 132 10.05 -1.50 6.61
C PRO A 132 9.68 -0.73 7.89
N MET A 133 10.44 -0.88 8.97
CA MET A 133 10.23 -0.15 10.23
C MET A 133 10.62 1.33 10.16
N SER A 134 11.34 1.75 9.13
CA SER A 134 11.71 3.14 8.93
C SER A 134 10.61 4.01 8.31
N PHE A 135 9.46 3.41 7.93
CA PHE A 135 8.32 4.15 7.40
C PHE A 135 7.33 4.49 8.51
N GLN A 136 7.08 5.77 8.70
CA GLN A 136 6.15 6.30 9.71
C GLN A 136 4.96 6.96 9.02
N ILE A 137 3.76 6.69 9.53
CA ILE A 137 2.50 7.23 9.02
C ILE A 137 1.88 8.06 10.13
N HIS A 138 1.55 9.31 9.81
CA HIS A 138 0.93 10.27 10.71
C HIS A 138 -0.41 10.72 10.11
N ASP A 139 -1.44 10.69 10.93
CA ASP A 139 -2.75 11.28 10.63
C ASP A 139 -2.80 12.66 11.29
N GLY A 140 -2.57 13.69 10.49
CA GLY A 140 -2.38 15.05 10.96
C GLY A 140 -0.93 15.42 11.29
N ALA A 141 -0.76 16.62 11.83
CA ALA A 141 0.55 17.13 12.21
C ALA A 141 1.17 16.29 13.34
N PRO A 142 2.45 15.89 13.23
CA PRO A 142 3.09 15.06 14.23
C PRO A 142 3.30 15.83 15.54
N GLU A 143 3.18 15.12 16.67
CA GLU A 143 3.40 15.71 18.01
C GLU A 143 4.84 16.16 18.21
N THR A 144 5.80 15.40 17.68
CA THR A 144 7.22 15.74 17.68
C THR A 144 7.61 16.32 16.34
N PRO A 145 8.29 17.47 16.28
CA PRO A 145 8.71 18.08 15.03
C PRO A 145 9.60 17.17 14.19
N ILE A 146 9.20 16.97 12.93
CA ILE A 146 9.95 16.22 11.92
C ILE A 146 10.71 17.22 11.05
N VAL A 147 12.00 17.01 10.89
CA VAL A 147 12.86 17.80 9.99
C VAL A 147 13.33 16.88 8.87
N GLY A 148 13.18 17.31 7.63
CA GLY A 148 13.60 16.50 6.49
C GLY A 148 13.30 17.14 5.14
N CYS A 149 13.63 16.41 4.07
CA CYS A 149 13.40 16.81 2.70
C CYS A 149 12.02 16.36 2.22
N VAL A 150 11.25 17.24 1.60
CA VAL A 150 9.99 16.88 0.94
C VAL A 150 10.30 16.08 -0.32
N VAL A 151 9.86 14.83 -0.38
CA VAL A 151 10.05 13.94 -1.54
C VAL A 151 8.79 13.76 -2.36
N ASP A 152 7.61 13.98 -1.75
CA ASP A 152 6.33 13.97 -2.46
C ASP A 152 5.31 14.89 -1.76
N LYS A 153 4.38 15.44 -2.53
CA LYS A 153 3.27 16.26 -2.04
C LYS A 153 2.08 16.13 -2.98
N HIS A 154 0.92 15.74 -2.46
CA HIS A 154 -0.31 15.60 -3.23
C HIS A 154 -1.55 15.91 -2.38
N LEU A 155 -2.70 16.05 -3.04
CA LEU A 155 -3.99 16.23 -2.37
C LEU A 155 -4.38 14.95 -1.63
N SER A 156 -4.85 15.08 -0.39
CA SER A 156 -5.31 13.95 0.43
C SER A 156 -6.73 13.52 0.06
N ASP A 157 -7.53 14.46 -0.47
CA ASP A 157 -8.94 14.26 -0.79
C ASP A 157 -9.33 14.90 -2.12
N GLU A 158 -10.49 14.52 -2.65
CA GLU A 158 -11.03 15.03 -3.92
C GLU A 158 -11.46 16.51 -3.84
N LEU A 159 -11.73 17.03 -2.64
CA LEU A 159 -12.14 18.39 -2.40
C LEU A 159 -10.94 19.35 -2.32
N GLY A 160 -9.72 18.83 -2.16
CA GLY A 160 -8.50 19.62 -2.07
C GLY A 160 -8.35 20.41 -0.77
N GLU A 161 -9.09 20.03 0.26
CA GLU A 161 -9.07 20.69 1.58
C GLU A 161 -7.83 20.35 2.39
N ASN A 162 -7.20 19.19 2.09
CA ASN A 162 -6.03 18.72 2.78
C ASN A 162 -4.95 18.20 1.83
N LEU A 163 -3.72 18.34 2.26
CA LEU A 163 -2.53 17.80 1.58
C LEU A 163 -1.92 16.65 2.38
N THR A 164 -1.35 15.73 1.63
CA THR A 164 -0.40 14.73 2.13
C THR A 164 0.99 15.09 1.67
N VAL A 165 1.96 15.01 2.58
CA VAL A 165 3.38 15.20 2.28
C VAL A 165 4.19 14.00 2.72
N VAL A 166 5.16 13.61 1.90
CA VAL A 166 6.16 12.60 2.26
C VAL A 166 7.49 13.31 2.50
N VAL A 167 8.03 13.11 3.69
CA VAL A 167 9.28 13.74 4.14
C VAL A 167 10.33 12.67 4.41
N ASP A 168 11.48 12.81 3.77
CA ASP A 168 12.68 12.03 4.10
C ASP A 168 13.39 12.69 5.29
N GLY A 169 13.17 12.14 6.48
CA GLY A 169 13.61 12.73 7.74
C GLY A 169 15.11 12.58 7.98
N ILE A 170 15.70 13.58 8.64
CA ILE A 170 17.09 13.53 9.11
C ILE A 170 17.32 12.47 10.19
N ASP A 171 16.25 11.93 10.76
CA ASP A 171 16.26 10.80 11.71
C ASP A 171 16.44 9.44 11.02
N GLY A 172 16.59 9.42 9.68
CA GLY A 172 16.71 8.22 8.87
C GLY A 172 15.39 7.51 8.57
N ARG A 173 14.25 8.12 8.92
CA ARG A 173 12.92 7.62 8.65
C ARG A 173 12.25 8.38 7.53
N ALA A 174 11.34 7.71 6.84
CA ALA A 174 10.44 8.36 5.90
C ALA A 174 9.07 8.55 6.57
N HIS A 175 8.55 9.75 6.52
CA HIS A 175 7.32 10.15 7.18
C HIS A 175 6.25 10.50 6.14
N HIS A 176 5.12 9.81 6.20
CA HIS A 176 3.90 10.17 5.48
C HIS A 176 3.02 10.96 6.44
N ILE A 177 2.68 12.19 6.11
CA ILE A 177 1.92 13.09 6.95
C ILE A 177 0.70 13.54 6.16
N ALA A 178 -0.48 13.04 6.53
CA ALA A 178 -1.75 13.38 5.89
C ALA A 178 -2.49 14.50 6.65
N GLY A 179 -3.52 15.07 6.06
CA GLY A 179 -4.42 16.00 6.73
C GLY A 179 -3.80 17.37 7.05
N ILE A 180 -2.80 17.80 6.27
CA ILE A 180 -2.19 19.12 6.44
C ILE A 180 -2.93 20.16 5.59
N ALA A 181 -3.34 21.26 6.20
CA ALA A 181 -3.95 22.36 5.47
C ALA A 181 -3.01 22.95 4.41
N PRO A 182 -3.48 23.23 3.17
CA PRO A 182 -2.66 23.68 2.05
C PRO A 182 -1.81 24.91 2.37
N GLU A 183 -2.34 25.85 3.15
CA GLU A 183 -1.69 27.11 3.54
C GLU A 183 -0.40 26.84 4.35
N ARG A 184 -0.35 25.73 5.09
CA ARG A 184 0.81 25.35 5.88
C ARG A 184 1.95 24.79 5.04
N LEU A 185 1.66 24.36 3.81
CA LEU A 185 2.62 23.76 2.87
C LEU A 185 2.81 24.60 1.59
N GLU A 186 2.32 25.86 1.57
CA GLU A 186 2.37 26.70 0.37
C GLU A 186 3.79 26.87 -0.15
N ASP A 187 4.75 27.14 0.75
CA ASP A 187 6.17 27.29 0.43
C ASP A 187 6.96 25.96 0.40
N ALA A 188 6.36 24.84 0.78
CA ALA A 188 7.01 23.54 0.81
C ALA A 188 6.98 22.90 -0.59
N ARG A 189 8.07 23.01 -1.33
CA ARG A 189 8.25 22.36 -2.65
C ARG A 189 8.94 21.00 -2.49
N ILE A 190 8.71 20.13 -3.46
CA ILE A 190 9.49 18.87 -3.55
C ILE A 190 10.98 19.25 -3.66
N GLY A 191 11.82 18.62 -2.84
CA GLY A 191 13.24 18.90 -2.69
C GLY A 191 13.59 19.96 -1.63
N SER A 192 12.60 20.68 -1.06
CA SER A 192 12.86 21.62 0.04
C SER A 192 12.97 20.90 1.38
N VAL A 193 13.77 21.48 2.29
CA VAL A 193 13.86 21.01 3.67
C VAL A 193 12.80 21.73 4.51
N VAL A 194 12.00 20.96 5.23
CA VAL A 194 10.91 21.47 6.06
C VAL A 194 11.08 21.00 7.50
N GLN A 195 10.45 21.74 8.41
CA GLN A 195 10.17 21.29 9.77
C GLN A 195 8.66 21.27 9.95
N ILE A 196 8.07 20.10 10.18
CA ILE A 196 6.65 19.92 10.40
C ILE A 196 6.43 19.53 11.87
N GLY A 197 5.61 20.30 12.58
CA GLY A 197 5.26 20.04 13.97
C GLY A 197 3.82 20.48 14.27
N PRO A 198 3.36 20.38 15.52
CA PRO A 198 1.94 20.58 15.88
C PRO A 198 1.38 21.95 15.51
N ALA A 199 2.19 22.99 15.54
CA ALA A 199 1.75 24.37 15.36
C ALA A 199 2.22 25.04 14.07
N GLU A 200 3.37 24.65 13.47
CA GLU A 200 3.97 25.37 12.35
C GLU A 200 4.66 24.45 11.34
N VAL A 201 4.43 24.73 10.05
CA VAL A 201 5.31 24.32 8.97
C VAL A 201 6.20 25.52 8.65
N THR A 202 7.46 25.48 9.05
CA THR A 202 8.38 26.57 8.79
C THR A 202 9.44 26.15 7.76
N ALA A 203 9.38 26.75 6.57
CA ALA A 203 10.50 26.71 5.63
C ALA A 203 11.57 27.69 6.13
N ARG A 204 12.77 27.20 6.50
CA ARG A 204 13.87 28.06 6.99
C ARG A 204 14.46 28.89 5.84
N PRO A 205 14.96 30.11 6.10
CA PRO A 205 15.64 30.91 5.08
C PRO A 205 16.83 30.19 4.41
N SER A 206 17.56 29.35 5.16
CA SER A 206 18.63 28.49 4.65
C SER A 206 18.15 27.49 3.59
N ASP A 207 16.89 27.09 3.64
CA ASP A 207 16.32 26.08 2.73
C ASP A 207 16.06 26.66 1.35
N ARG A 208 15.78 27.97 1.28
CA ARG A 208 15.67 28.73 0.01
C ARG A 208 17.02 28.79 -0.70
N SER A 209 18.10 28.95 0.06
CA SER A 209 19.46 28.92 -0.49
C SER A 209 19.84 27.54 -0.98
N ILE A 210 19.48 26.47 -0.23
CA ILE A 210 19.73 25.09 -0.63
C ILE A 210 18.95 24.72 -1.92
N THR A 211 17.70 25.14 -2.01
CA THR A 211 16.87 24.90 -3.22
C THR A 211 17.39 25.67 -4.44
N ALA A 212 17.90 26.89 -4.24
CA ALA A 212 18.50 27.70 -5.32
C ALA A 212 19.83 27.09 -5.81
N ILE A 213 20.58 26.40 -4.95
CA ILE A 213 21.86 25.76 -5.28
C ILE A 213 21.65 24.37 -5.93
N ALA A 214 20.51 23.72 -5.67
CA ALA A 214 20.14 22.43 -6.25
C ALA A 214 19.37 22.63 -7.58
N GLU A 215 20.02 23.23 -8.61
CA GLU A 215 19.43 23.51 -9.92
C GLU A 215 18.85 22.26 -10.62
N ASP A 216 19.36 21.07 -10.26
CA ASP A 216 18.96 19.76 -10.82
C ASP A 216 18.24 18.85 -9.80
N GLY A 217 17.79 19.43 -8.67
CA GLY A 217 17.17 18.68 -7.57
C GLY A 217 18.17 17.89 -6.70
N ILE A 218 19.49 18.05 -6.95
CA ILE A 218 20.53 17.37 -6.18
C ILE A 218 21.37 18.39 -5.43
N TYR A 219 21.28 18.41 -4.10
CA TYR A 219 22.13 19.24 -3.26
C TYR A 219 23.57 18.73 -3.25
N ARG A 220 24.52 19.60 -3.65
CA ARG A 220 25.96 19.33 -3.61
C ARG A 220 26.65 20.28 -2.64
N PRO A 221 27.18 19.77 -1.49
CA PRO A 221 27.83 20.60 -0.49
C PRO A 221 28.97 21.46 -1.04
N SER A 222 29.70 21.03 -2.08
CA SER A 222 30.76 21.76 -2.74
C SER A 222 30.28 23.08 -3.39
N ARG A 223 29.11 23.08 -4.04
CA ARG A 223 28.50 24.28 -4.63
C ARG A 223 28.05 25.27 -3.56
N HIS A 224 27.54 24.78 -2.43
CA HIS A 224 27.19 25.65 -1.30
C HIS A 224 28.38 26.38 -0.72
N LEU A 225 29.53 25.70 -0.58
CA LEU A 225 30.78 26.30 -0.09
C LEU A 225 31.39 27.32 -1.07
N GLU A 226 31.22 27.15 -2.37
CA GLU A 226 31.64 28.10 -3.38
C GLU A 226 30.79 29.37 -3.33
N GLN A 227 29.48 29.25 -3.23
CA GLN A 227 28.56 30.39 -3.18
C GLN A 227 28.73 31.21 -1.89
N ALA A 228 28.91 30.54 -0.75
CA ALA A 228 29.19 31.20 0.53
C ALA A 228 30.52 31.97 0.56
N LYS A 229 31.48 31.65 -0.33
CA LYS A 229 32.75 32.40 -0.49
C LYS A 229 32.59 33.68 -1.34
N PHE A 230 31.52 33.78 -2.13
CA PHE A 230 31.23 34.97 -2.96
C PHE A 230 30.35 36.00 -2.26
N GLU A 231 29.64 35.62 -1.18
CA GLU A 231 28.74 36.49 -0.41
C GLU A 231 29.40 37.08 0.86
N GLY A 232 30.65 36.77 1.17
CA GLY A 232 31.46 37.29 2.28
C GLY A 232 32.64 38.13 1.78
#